data_71b1511fe0afeca0c3ac9f6a27c1d314
#
_entry.id   71b1511fe0afeca0c3ac9f6a27c1d314
#
_cell.length_a   1.000
_cell.length_b   1.000
_cell.length_c   1.000
_cell.angle_alpha   90.00
_cell.angle_beta   90.00
_cell.angle_gamma   90.00
#
_symmetry.space_group_name_H-M   'P 1'
#
loop_
_entity.id
_entity.type
_entity.pdbx_description
1 polymer ?
#
loop_
_entity_poly.entity_id
_entity_poly.type
_entity_poly.pdbx_seq_one_letter_code
_entity_poly.pdbx_strand_id
1 'polypeptide(L)'
;MALSEVQVAHVGSTPLAVLRRQVRASELAKVVPEGCGVVWSFVRARQLRAGRHVAVYWDCTIRLEVGVELIDSIQDGGDVVPSATPAGRAASVVHLGPYNQLGVAHQAIRDWCSAHNLQLAGPNWEVYGHWQDEWNRDPSQIRTDVFYQLVEG
;
A
#
# COMPACT_ATOMS: atom_id res chain seq x y z
N MET A 1 1.53 2.35 19.41
CA MET A 1 0.75 2.41 18.14
C MET A 1 -0.25 3.55 18.20
N ALA A 2 -0.38 4.28 17.12
CA ALA A 2 -1.36 5.36 17.01
C ALA A 2 -2.06 5.29 15.65
N LEU A 3 -3.35 5.61 15.63
CA LEU A 3 -4.17 5.72 14.42
C LEU A 3 -4.78 7.12 14.34
N SER A 4 -4.77 7.68 13.14
CA SER A 4 -5.56 8.88 12.86
C SER A 4 -7.05 8.52 12.80
N GLU A 5 -7.90 9.56 12.72
CA GLU A 5 -9.32 9.34 12.40
C GLU A 5 -9.43 8.81 10.96
N VAL A 6 -10.49 8.03 10.70
CA VAL A 6 -10.79 7.61 9.34
C VAL A 6 -11.30 8.80 8.54
N GLN A 7 -10.74 9.00 7.36
CA GLN A 7 -11.15 10.06 6.45
C GLN A 7 -11.62 9.46 5.14
N VAL A 8 -12.59 10.11 4.51
CA VAL A 8 -13.09 9.75 3.19
C VAL A 8 -12.81 10.89 2.23
N ALA A 9 -12.16 10.59 1.12
CA ALA A 9 -11.81 11.58 0.10
C ALA A 9 -11.71 10.92 -1.26
N HIS A 10 -11.78 11.71 -2.32
CA HIS A 10 -11.41 11.26 -3.66
C HIS A 10 -9.89 11.28 -3.78
N VAL A 11 -9.33 10.16 -4.24
CA VAL A 11 -7.89 10.03 -4.46
C VAL A 11 -7.61 9.81 -5.94
N GLY A 12 -6.52 10.38 -6.42
CA GLY A 12 -6.03 10.16 -7.76
C GLY A 12 -5.22 8.88 -7.84
N SER A 13 -5.13 8.32 -9.04
CA SER A 13 -4.28 7.17 -9.31
C SER A 13 -2.82 7.60 -9.36
N THR A 14 -1.96 6.86 -8.67
CA THR A 14 -0.51 7.10 -8.68
C THR A 14 0.16 6.01 -9.50
N PRO A 15 0.99 6.35 -10.51
CA PRO A 15 1.72 5.34 -11.28
C PRO A 15 2.69 4.54 -10.40
N LEU A 16 2.79 3.24 -10.68
CA LEU A 16 3.63 2.32 -9.91
C LEU A 16 4.50 1.46 -10.83
N ALA A 17 5.65 1.04 -10.31
CA ALA A 17 6.38 -0.12 -10.81
C ALA A 17 6.17 -1.24 -9.80
N VAL A 18 5.68 -2.38 -10.23
CA VAL A 18 5.26 -3.44 -9.31
C VAL A 18 5.71 -4.82 -9.75
N LEU A 19 5.82 -5.70 -8.76
CA LEU A 19 5.89 -7.14 -8.92
C LEU A 19 4.51 -7.71 -8.59
N ARG A 20 3.93 -8.48 -9.52
CA ARG A 20 2.61 -9.10 -9.33
C ARG A 20 2.77 -10.49 -8.78
N ARG A 21 2.00 -10.81 -7.73
CA ARG A 21 2.00 -12.14 -7.10
C ARG A 21 0.60 -12.55 -6.73
N GLN A 22 0.38 -13.86 -6.74
CA GLN A 22 -0.77 -14.49 -6.08
C GLN A 22 -0.23 -15.21 -4.86
N VAL A 23 -0.70 -14.83 -3.67
CA VAL A 23 -0.15 -15.34 -2.42
C VAL A 23 -1.26 -15.61 -1.41
N ARG A 24 -0.96 -16.48 -0.45
CA ARG A 24 -1.81 -16.69 0.71
C ARG A 24 -1.52 -15.62 1.76
N ALA A 25 -2.49 -15.33 2.60
CA ALA A 25 -2.32 -14.35 3.69
C ALA A 25 -1.10 -14.67 4.56
N SER A 26 -0.84 -15.95 4.82
CA SER A 26 0.30 -16.39 5.62
C SER A 26 1.66 -16.09 4.98
N GLU A 27 1.70 -15.78 3.68
CA GLU A 27 2.93 -15.51 2.94
C GLU A 27 3.25 -14.02 2.85
N LEU A 28 2.32 -13.14 3.24
CA LEU A 28 2.45 -11.69 3.02
C LEU A 28 3.67 -11.11 3.75
N ALA A 29 3.94 -11.55 4.96
CA ALA A 29 5.07 -11.05 5.74
C ALA A 29 6.42 -11.32 5.06
N LYS A 30 6.48 -12.33 4.20
CA LYS A 30 7.67 -12.67 3.42
C LYS A 30 7.65 -12.01 2.04
N VAL A 31 6.52 -12.11 1.33
CA VAL A 31 6.42 -11.71 -0.07
C VAL A 31 6.47 -10.19 -0.23
N VAL A 32 5.86 -9.42 0.67
CA VAL A 32 5.85 -7.96 0.56
C VAL A 32 7.27 -7.37 0.65
N PRO A 33 8.09 -7.69 1.67
CA PRO A 33 9.47 -7.19 1.70
C PRO A 33 10.33 -7.67 0.53
N GLU A 34 10.19 -8.93 0.12
CA GLU A 34 10.94 -9.46 -1.01
C GLU A 34 10.59 -8.72 -2.30
N GLY A 35 9.29 -8.49 -2.54
CA GLY A 35 8.81 -7.77 -3.71
C GLY A 35 9.31 -6.33 -3.73
N CYS A 36 9.28 -5.65 -2.61
CA CYS A 36 9.84 -4.30 -2.48
C CYS A 36 11.33 -4.28 -2.88
N GLY A 37 12.09 -5.26 -2.42
CA GLY A 37 13.52 -5.37 -2.74
C GLY A 37 13.77 -5.60 -4.24
N VAL A 38 13.00 -6.47 -4.87
CA VAL A 38 13.11 -6.76 -6.31
C VAL A 38 12.81 -5.50 -7.12
N VAL A 39 11.73 -4.81 -6.83
CA VAL A 39 11.34 -3.59 -7.55
C VAL A 39 12.34 -2.48 -7.30
N TRP A 40 12.83 -2.33 -6.09
CA TRP A 40 13.83 -1.32 -5.77
C TRP A 40 15.14 -1.53 -6.55
N SER A 41 15.60 -2.79 -6.67
CA SER A 41 16.78 -3.14 -7.47
C SER A 41 16.56 -2.79 -8.95
N PHE A 42 15.37 -3.05 -9.48
CA PHE A 42 15.00 -2.69 -10.85
C PHE A 42 15.07 -1.17 -11.06
N VAL A 43 14.47 -0.41 -10.16
CA VAL A 43 14.42 1.05 -10.23
C VAL A 43 15.82 1.65 -10.17
N ARG A 44 16.66 1.15 -9.26
CA ARG A 44 18.05 1.63 -9.13
C ARG A 44 18.90 1.30 -10.35
N ALA A 45 18.76 0.08 -10.88
CA ALA A 45 19.54 -0.34 -12.05
C ALA A 45 19.24 0.51 -13.29
N ARG A 46 18.01 1.03 -13.39
CA ARG A 46 17.58 1.87 -14.52
C ARG A 46 17.61 3.35 -14.19
N GLN A 47 18.06 3.74 -13.00
CA GLN A 47 18.15 5.14 -12.56
C GLN A 47 16.82 5.89 -12.69
N LEU A 48 15.73 5.20 -12.34
CA LEU A 48 14.38 5.78 -12.38
C LEU A 48 14.10 6.58 -11.12
N ARG A 49 13.31 7.64 -11.28
CA ARG A 49 12.82 8.41 -10.14
C ARG A 49 11.59 7.70 -9.57
N ALA A 50 11.63 7.44 -8.27
CA ALA A 50 10.59 6.70 -7.59
C ALA A 50 10.28 7.37 -6.24
N GLY A 51 9.09 7.07 -5.71
CA GLY A 51 8.65 7.57 -4.41
C GLY A 51 8.61 6.45 -3.37
N ARG A 52 7.50 6.39 -2.65
CA ARG A 52 7.33 5.46 -1.54
C ARG A 52 7.03 4.05 -2.03
N HIS A 53 7.35 3.05 -1.20
CA HIS A 53 6.92 1.68 -1.45
C HIS A 53 5.42 1.54 -1.21
N VAL A 54 4.77 0.68 -2.01
CA VAL A 54 3.33 0.49 -1.98
C VAL A 54 3.02 -1.00 -2.13
N ALA A 55 2.03 -1.48 -1.38
CA ALA A 55 1.46 -2.80 -1.57
C ALA A 55 -0.03 -2.63 -1.87
N VAL A 56 -0.50 -3.12 -3.01
CA VAL A 56 -1.90 -3.05 -3.43
C VAL A 56 -2.49 -4.45 -3.41
N TYR A 57 -3.55 -4.62 -2.65
CA TYR A 57 -4.34 -5.85 -2.57
C TYR A 57 -5.59 -5.64 -3.43
N TRP A 58 -5.59 -6.22 -4.65
CA TRP A 58 -6.66 -5.96 -5.62
C TRP A 58 -7.96 -6.68 -5.28
N ASP A 59 -7.85 -7.81 -4.57
CA ASP A 59 -9.01 -8.48 -4.00
C ASP A 59 -8.71 -8.90 -2.57
N CYS A 60 -9.70 -9.38 -1.86
CA CYS A 60 -9.58 -9.62 -0.42
C CYS A 60 -8.65 -10.77 -0.05
N THR A 61 -8.10 -11.53 -1.01
CA THR A 61 -7.39 -12.74 -0.65
C THR A 61 -6.06 -12.98 -1.34
N ILE A 62 -5.88 -12.66 -2.61
CA ILE A 62 -4.83 -13.34 -3.35
C ILE A 62 -3.99 -12.45 -4.27
N ARG A 63 -4.59 -11.50 -4.96
CA ARG A 63 -3.85 -10.73 -5.97
C ARG A 63 -3.20 -9.50 -5.37
N LEU A 64 -1.88 -9.54 -5.35
CA LEU A 64 -1.04 -8.52 -4.74
C LEU A 64 -0.13 -7.90 -5.78
N GLU A 65 0.00 -6.58 -5.73
CA GLU A 65 1.05 -5.84 -6.43
C GLU A 65 1.89 -5.11 -5.41
N VAL A 66 3.20 -5.31 -5.45
CA VAL A 66 4.15 -4.72 -4.53
C VAL A 66 5.19 -3.94 -5.32
N GLY A 67 5.46 -2.72 -4.95
CA GLY A 67 6.48 -1.93 -5.62
C GLY A 67 6.63 -0.53 -5.09
N VAL A 68 6.84 0.40 -5.99
CA VAL A 68 7.13 1.80 -5.65
C VAL A 68 6.29 2.74 -6.51
N GLU A 69 5.99 3.91 -5.96
CA GLU A 69 5.47 5.04 -6.73
C GLU A 69 6.50 5.45 -7.77
N LEU A 70 6.07 5.73 -9.00
CA LEU A 70 6.94 6.15 -10.10
C LEU A 70 6.69 7.59 -10.49
N ILE A 71 7.77 8.29 -10.75
CA ILE A 71 7.77 9.59 -11.40
C ILE A 71 8.04 9.42 -12.90
N ASP A 72 8.98 8.53 -13.23
CA ASP A 72 9.32 8.20 -14.62
C ASP A 72 8.41 7.08 -15.14
N SER A 73 8.24 7.03 -16.46
CA SER A 73 7.50 5.95 -17.11
C SER A 73 8.39 4.74 -17.32
N ILE A 74 7.79 3.55 -17.27
CA ILE A 74 8.49 2.31 -17.61
C ILE A 74 7.66 1.51 -18.61
N GLN A 75 8.37 0.68 -19.40
CA GLN A 75 7.77 -0.40 -20.17
C GLN A 75 7.95 -1.70 -19.37
N ASP A 76 7.30 -2.77 -19.82
CA ASP A 76 7.48 -4.06 -19.16
C ASP A 76 8.96 -4.40 -19.04
N GLY A 77 9.41 -4.69 -17.83
CA GLY A 77 10.78 -5.07 -17.52
C GLY A 77 10.89 -6.52 -17.09
N GLY A 78 10.14 -7.41 -17.73
CA GLY A 78 10.04 -8.79 -17.31
C GLY A 78 9.08 -8.94 -16.14
N ASP A 79 9.60 -9.26 -14.96
CA ASP A 79 8.77 -9.44 -13.76
C ASP A 79 8.24 -8.13 -13.20
N VAL A 80 8.93 -7.01 -13.43
CA VAL A 80 8.49 -5.69 -12.96
C VAL A 80 7.69 -5.02 -14.07
N VAL A 81 6.44 -4.66 -13.75
CA VAL A 81 5.49 -4.11 -14.73
C VAL A 81 4.93 -2.78 -14.25
N PRO A 82 4.48 -1.93 -15.19
CA PRO A 82 3.77 -0.70 -14.79
C PRO A 82 2.39 -1.02 -14.24
N SER A 83 1.98 -0.27 -13.24
CA SER A 83 0.64 -0.34 -12.65
C SER A 83 0.28 1.04 -12.09
N ALA A 84 -0.81 1.10 -11.33
CA ALA A 84 -1.24 2.32 -10.67
C ALA A 84 -2.11 1.97 -9.47
N THR A 85 -2.13 2.86 -8.48
CA THR A 85 -3.05 2.70 -7.35
C THR A 85 -4.50 2.90 -7.81
N PRO A 86 -5.48 2.30 -7.10
CA PRO A 86 -6.87 2.57 -7.37
C PRO A 86 -7.20 4.06 -7.22
N ALA A 87 -8.13 4.55 -8.04
CA ALA A 87 -8.59 5.94 -7.99
C ALA A 87 -10.05 5.99 -7.58
N GLY A 88 -10.51 7.16 -7.15
CA GLY A 88 -11.89 7.41 -6.77
C GLY A 88 -12.04 7.61 -5.28
N ARG A 89 -13.21 7.33 -4.77
CA ARG A 89 -13.53 7.53 -3.36
C ARG A 89 -12.84 6.49 -2.50
N ALA A 90 -12.16 6.90 -1.46
CA ALA A 90 -11.44 5.99 -0.56
C ALA A 90 -11.58 6.41 0.89
N ALA A 91 -11.62 5.42 1.78
CA ALA A 91 -11.48 5.62 3.22
C ALA A 91 -10.03 5.33 3.61
N SER A 92 -9.46 6.15 4.49
CA SER A 92 -8.05 6.00 4.85
C SER A 92 -7.77 6.36 6.30
N VAL A 93 -6.69 5.79 6.82
CA VAL A 93 -6.09 6.16 8.11
C VAL A 93 -4.59 6.26 7.97
N VAL A 94 -3.97 7.03 8.84
CA VAL A 94 -2.52 7.01 9.05
C VAL A 94 -2.25 6.14 10.27
N HIS A 95 -1.40 5.13 10.09
CA HIS A 95 -0.95 4.25 11.15
C HIS A 95 0.47 4.63 11.55
N LEU A 96 0.71 4.81 12.84
CA LEU A 96 2.05 5.00 13.40
C LEU A 96 2.35 3.81 14.29
N GLY A 97 3.36 3.04 13.94
CA GLY A 97 3.77 1.84 14.68
C GLY A 97 4.36 0.77 13.78
N PRO A 98 4.79 -0.35 14.38
CA PRO A 98 5.37 -1.45 13.63
C PRO A 98 4.42 -2.05 12.60
N TYR A 99 5.00 -2.57 11.51
CA TYR A 99 4.21 -3.16 10.42
C TYR A 99 3.36 -4.35 10.86
N ASN A 100 3.79 -5.10 11.86
CA ASN A 100 3.01 -6.24 12.36
C ASN A 100 1.72 -5.82 13.09
N GLN A 101 1.50 -4.52 13.29
CA GLN A 101 0.28 -3.99 13.90
C GLN A 101 -0.66 -3.36 12.87
N LEU A 102 -0.33 -3.41 11.59
CA LEU A 102 -1.17 -2.82 10.53
C LEU A 102 -2.57 -3.43 10.45
N GLY A 103 -2.75 -4.66 10.91
CA GLY A 103 -4.07 -5.28 10.97
C GLY A 103 -5.09 -4.47 11.76
N VAL A 104 -4.63 -3.74 12.79
CA VAL A 104 -5.50 -2.85 13.58
C VAL A 104 -6.02 -1.70 12.73
N ALA A 105 -5.17 -1.13 11.86
CA ALA A 105 -5.58 -0.05 10.96
C ALA A 105 -6.61 -0.54 9.94
N HIS A 106 -6.39 -1.70 9.35
CA HIS A 106 -7.34 -2.31 8.41
C HIS A 106 -8.70 -2.56 9.08
N GLN A 107 -8.69 -3.11 10.28
CA GLN A 107 -9.93 -3.38 11.01
C GLN A 107 -10.66 -2.08 11.35
N ALA A 108 -9.94 -1.04 11.75
CA ALA A 108 -10.53 0.24 12.08
C ALA A 108 -11.28 0.85 10.89
N ILE A 109 -10.71 0.75 9.69
CA ILE A 109 -11.38 1.24 8.47
C ILE A 109 -12.63 0.43 8.19
N ARG A 110 -12.54 -0.91 8.24
CA ARG A 110 -13.70 -1.78 7.98
C ARG A 110 -14.83 -1.52 8.96
N ASP A 111 -14.52 -1.39 10.24
CA ASP A 111 -15.52 -1.12 11.28
C ASP A 111 -16.17 0.26 11.09
N TRP A 112 -15.37 1.26 10.79
CA TRP A 112 -15.85 2.62 10.56
C TRP A 112 -16.78 2.68 9.35
N CYS A 113 -16.39 2.05 8.24
CA CYS A 113 -17.20 2.01 7.02
C CYS A 113 -18.52 1.27 7.27
N SER A 114 -18.49 0.16 8.00
CA SER A 114 -19.70 -0.58 8.38
C SER A 114 -20.64 0.30 9.21
N ALA A 115 -20.11 1.01 10.19
CA ALA A 115 -20.90 1.89 11.04
C ALA A 115 -21.52 3.08 10.29
N HIS A 116 -20.91 3.50 9.18
CA HIS A 116 -21.37 4.64 8.36
C HIS A 116 -22.09 4.19 7.09
N ASN A 117 -22.38 2.89 6.94
CA ASN A 117 -23.08 2.32 5.79
C ASN A 117 -22.34 2.58 4.45
N LEU A 118 -21.01 2.57 4.48
CA LEU A 118 -20.19 2.69 3.29
C LEU A 118 -19.75 1.31 2.82
N GLN A 119 -19.89 1.06 1.50
CA GLN A 119 -19.58 -0.21 0.90
C GLN A 119 -18.15 -0.21 0.36
N LEU A 120 -17.37 -1.21 0.76
CA LEU A 120 -16.01 -1.42 0.24
C LEU A 120 -16.09 -1.97 -1.18
N ALA A 121 -15.24 -1.45 -2.07
CA ALA A 121 -15.20 -1.86 -3.47
C ALA A 121 -14.35 -3.11 -3.71
N GLY A 122 -13.48 -3.47 -2.76
CA GLY A 122 -12.58 -4.62 -2.85
C GLY A 122 -11.12 -4.22 -2.70
N PRO A 123 -10.57 -3.40 -3.61
CA PRO A 123 -9.15 -3.03 -3.50
C PRO A 123 -8.84 -2.23 -2.23
N ASN A 124 -7.69 -2.55 -1.65
CA ASN A 124 -7.12 -1.76 -0.56
C ASN A 124 -5.60 -1.73 -0.74
N TRP A 125 -4.96 -0.70 -0.18
CA TRP A 125 -3.51 -0.58 -0.35
C TRP A 125 -2.87 0.13 0.83
N GLU A 126 -1.58 -0.14 0.98
CA GLU A 126 -0.72 0.44 2.00
C GLU A 126 0.38 1.23 1.31
N VAL A 127 0.61 2.46 1.76
CA VAL A 127 1.71 3.30 1.28
C VAL A 127 2.66 3.49 2.45
N TYR A 128 3.88 2.96 2.30
CA TYR A 128 4.86 2.97 3.37
C TYR A 128 5.67 4.25 3.32
N GLY A 129 5.71 4.99 4.43
CA GLY A 129 6.50 6.21 4.51
C GLY A 129 7.98 5.93 4.25
N HIS A 130 8.69 6.93 3.75
CA HIS A 130 10.14 6.80 3.58
C HIS A 130 10.78 6.53 4.92
N TRP A 131 11.67 5.50 4.96
CA TRP A 131 12.31 5.10 6.20
C TRP A 131 13.13 6.25 6.78
N GLN A 132 13.00 6.47 8.09
CA GLN A 132 13.73 7.46 8.86
C GLN A 132 14.64 6.74 9.85
N ASP A 133 15.84 7.25 10.09
CA ASP A 133 16.79 6.62 11.03
C ASP A 133 16.21 6.50 12.44
N GLU A 134 15.37 7.46 12.84
CA GLU A 134 14.71 7.44 14.15
C GLU A 134 13.83 6.21 14.35
N TRP A 135 13.30 5.64 13.27
CA TRP A 135 12.42 4.48 13.33
C TRP A 135 13.16 3.21 13.79
N ASN A 136 14.48 3.16 13.61
CA ASN A 136 15.30 2.06 14.15
C ASN A 136 15.33 2.08 15.68
N ARG A 137 15.19 3.25 16.27
CA ARG A 137 15.21 3.45 17.73
C ARG A 137 13.81 3.51 18.31
N ASP A 138 12.85 4.02 17.56
CA ASP A 138 11.47 4.17 18.00
C ASP A 138 10.49 3.68 16.91
N PRO A 139 10.21 2.37 16.88
CA PRO A 139 9.26 1.80 15.90
C PRO A 139 7.85 2.36 16.01
N SER A 140 7.49 3.01 17.11
CA SER A 140 6.16 3.62 17.25
C SER A 140 5.95 4.80 16.30
N GLN A 141 7.00 5.30 15.65
CA GLN A 141 6.93 6.40 14.70
C GLN A 141 6.85 5.95 13.24
N ILE A 142 6.96 4.65 12.96
CA ILE A 142 6.88 4.12 11.59
C ILE A 142 5.51 4.47 11.02
N ARG A 143 5.51 5.22 9.91
CA ARG A 143 4.27 5.69 9.28
C ARG A 143 3.89 4.80 8.11
N THR A 144 2.62 4.41 8.08
CA THR A 144 1.98 3.74 6.95
C THR A 144 0.60 4.36 6.74
N ASP A 145 0.29 4.73 5.50
CA ASP A 145 -1.04 5.19 5.12
C ASP A 145 -1.80 4.01 4.55
N VAL A 146 -3.00 3.73 5.07
CA VAL A 146 -3.82 2.59 4.65
C VAL A 146 -5.10 3.11 4.01
N PHE A 147 -5.43 2.56 2.84
CA PHE A 147 -6.57 3.00 2.03
C PHE A 147 -7.47 1.82 1.66
N TYR A 148 -8.77 2.06 1.63
CA TYR A 148 -9.76 1.14 1.09
C TYR A 148 -10.61 1.88 0.07
N GLN A 149 -10.66 1.38 -1.17
CA GLN A 149 -11.54 1.95 -2.19
C GLN A 149 -12.99 1.66 -1.81
N LEU A 150 -13.82 2.69 -1.97
CA LEU A 150 -15.26 2.61 -1.70
C LEU A 150 -16.02 2.54 -3.02
N VAL A 151 -17.18 1.89 -2.97
CA VAL A 151 -18.12 1.92 -4.09
C VAL A 151 -18.63 3.35 -4.24
N GLU A 152 -18.63 3.84 -5.49
CA GLU A 152 -19.19 5.15 -5.81
C GLU A 152 -20.71 5.10 -5.68
N GLY A 153 -21.27 6.15 -5.12
CA GLY A 153 -22.72 6.14 -4.95
C GLY A 153 -23.26 7.37 -4.22
#